data_c05cf4bb4d246f7792c53905c893375a
#
_entry.id   c05cf4bb4d246f7792c53905c893375a
#
_cell.length_a   1.000
_cell.length_b   1.000
_cell.length_c   1.000
_cell.angle_alpha   90.00
_cell.angle_beta   90.00
_cell.angle_gamma   90.00
#
_symmetry.space_group_name_H-M   'P 1'
#
loop_
_entity.id
_entity.type
_entity.pdbx_description
1 polymer ?
#
loop_
_entity_poly.entity_id
_entity_poly.type
_entity_poly.pdbx_seq_one_letter_code
_entity_poly.pdbx_strand_id
1 'polypeptide(L)'
;MEIRSVKGSDYYVITPLINEWWGGRNMSDKLPKLFFDHFTQTSFVAEKDGKLVGFLIGFLSQTHPNEAYIHFVGVHPEYRKHNIGKHLYNNFFNAVKQNNRSVVRCVTSPVNKVSIAYHTQMGFEIEDGDRIVDGLSINTDYDGEDQDRVLFVKNLD
;
A
#
# COMPACT_ATOMS: atom_id res chain seq x y z
N MET A 1 20.55 -2.29 1.38
CA MET A 1 19.17 -2.44 0.84
C MET A 1 19.04 -1.62 -0.42
N GLU A 2 18.41 -2.20 -1.42
CA GLU A 2 18.17 -1.54 -2.69
C GLU A 2 16.67 -1.49 -2.98
N ILE A 3 16.18 -0.34 -3.48
CA ILE A 3 14.80 -0.20 -3.92
C ILE A 3 14.80 0.08 -5.43
N ARG A 4 14.02 -0.69 -6.16
CA ARG A 4 13.89 -0.56 -7.61
C ARG A 4 12.44 -0.65 -8.03
N SER A 5 12.15 -0.25 -9.26
CA SER A 5 10.82 -0.43 -9.84
C SER A 5 10.48 -1.91 -9.99
N VAL A 6 9.20 -2.23 -9.84
CA VAL A 6 8.72 -3.59 -10.11
C VAL A 6 8.83 -3.90 -11.60
N LYS A 7 8.86 -5.18 -11.92
CA LYS A 7 8.77 -5.69 -13.29
C LYS A 7 7.83 -6.90 -13.29
N GLY A 8 7.33 -7.27 -14.46
CA GLY A 8 6.32 -8.33 -14.56
C GLY A 8 6.72 -9.63 -13.91
N SER A 9 8.01 -9.99 -13.98
CA SER A 9 8.52 -11.25 -13.40
C SER A 9 8.47 -11.26 -11.87
N ASP A 10 8.39 -10.10 -11.22
CA ASP A 10 8.28 -10.03 -9.76
C ASP A 10 6.97 -10.64 -9.25
N TYR A 11 5.94 -10.67 -10.09
CA TYR A 11 4.68 -11.31 -9.75
C TYR A 11 4.87 -12.76 -9.27
N TYR A 12 5.72 -13.50 -9.96
CA TYR A 12 5.93 -14.92 -9.65
C TYR A 12 6.71 -15.14 -8.36
N VAL A 13 7.48 -14.14 -7.92
CA VAL A 13 8.21 -14.17 -6.66
C VAL A 13 7.31 -13.72 -5.52
N ILE A 14 6.56 -12.65 -5.73
CA ILE A 14 5.76 -12.01 -4.68
C ILE A 14 4.49 -12.81 -4.35
N THR A 15 3.79 -13.31 -5.38
CA THR A 15 2.51 -13.99 -5.18
C THR A 15 2.57 -15.13 -4.16
N PRO A 16 3.56 -16.04 -4.22
CA PRO A 16 3.65 -17.10 -3.21
C PRO A 16 3.95 -16.56 -1.80
N LEU A 17 4.61 -15.41 -1.69
CA LEU A 17 5.00 -14.84 -0.40
C LEU A 17 3.84 -14.11 0.29
N ILE A 18 2.89 -13.55 -0.47
CA ILE A 18 1.82 -12.72 0.10
C ILE A 18 1.04 -13.48 1.18
N ASN A 19 0.55 -14.66 0.86
CA ASN A 19 -0.26 -15.42 1.82
C ASN A 19 0.55 -15.80 3.05
N GLU A 20 1.82 -16.15 2.86
CA GLU A 20 2.73 -16.46 3.97
C GLU A 20 2.95 -15.24 4.85
N TRP A 21 3.22 -14.06 4.26
CA TRP A 21 3.47 -12.84 5.01
C TRP A 21 2.23 -12.36 5.76
N TRP A 22 1.05 -12.74 5.34
CA TRP A 22 -0.22 -12.41 6.01
C TRP A 22 -0.74 -13.55 6.88
N GLY A 23 0.17 -14.41 7.40
CA GLY A 23 -0.18 -15.45 8.36
C GLY A 23 -1.05 -16.56 7.80
N GLY A 24 -0.92 -16.86 6.51
CA GLY A 24 -1.71 -17.90 5.84
C GLY A 24 -3.06 -17.44 5.30
N ARG A 25 -3.40 -16.14 5.45
CA ARG A 25 -4.62 -15.59 4.86
C ARG A 25 -4.47 -15.50 3.34
N ASN A 26 -5.56 -15.77 2.63
CA ASN A 26 -5.54 -15.66 1.17
C ASN A 26 -5.65 -14.20 0.73
N MET A 27 -4.49 -13.57 0.50
CA MET A 27 -4.41 -12.18 0.08
C MET A 27 -3.88 -12.02 -1.34
N SER A 28 -3.34 -13.08 -1.95
CA SER A 28 -2.71 -12.99 -3.26
C SER A 28 -3.68 -12.66 -4.39
N ASP A 29 -4.96 -13.01 -4.25
CA ASP A 29 -5.98 -12.69 -5.24
C ASP A 29 -6.28 -11.18 -5.32
N LYS A 30 -5.84 -10.40 -4.35
CA LYS A 30 -5.98 -8.93 -4.34
C LYS A 30 -4.91 -8.23 -5.15
N LEU A 31 -3.94 -8.98 -5.69
CA LEU A 31 -2.82 -8.40 -6.43
C LEU A 31 -2.58 -9.13 -7.75
N PRO A 32 -3.48 -8.94 -8.75
CA PRO A 32 -3.31 -9.53 -10.07
C PRO A 32 -2.06 -9.05 -10.80
N LYS A 33 -1.62 -9.85 -11.76
CA LYS A 33 -0.39 -9.59 -12.51
C LYS A 33 -0.39 -8.23 -13.24
N LEU A 34 -1.57 -7.71 -13.59
CA LEU A 34 -1.67 -6.43 -14.29
C LEU A 34 -0.98 -5.28 -13.54
N PHE A 35 -0.94 -5.33 -12.22
CA PHE A 35 -0.26 -4.30 -11.42
C PHE A 35 1.25 -4.32 -11.66
N PHE A 36 1.82 -5.49 -11.88
CA PHE A 36 3.25 -5.65 -12.15
C PHE A 36 3.60 -5.29 -13.58
N ASP A 37 2.66 -5.45 -14.50
CA ASP A 37 2.90 -5.18 -15.92
C ASP A 37 2.63 -3.71 -16.29
N HIS A 38 1.69 -3.05 -15.61
CA HIS A 38 1.17 -1.75 -16.06
C HIS A 38 1.42 -0.59 -15.11
N PHE A 39 1.87 -0.84 -13.88
CA PHE A 39 2.11 0.23 -12.89
C PHE A 39 3.56 0.29 -12.43
N THR A 40 4.50 -0.01 -13.31
CA THR A 40 5.93 -0.11 -12.95
C THR A 40 6.56 1.23 -12.58
N GLN A 41 6.01 2.34 -13.05
CA GLN A 41 6.57 3.65 -12.76
C GLN A 41 6.28 4.12 -11.32
N THR A 42 5.29 3.53 -10.67
CA THR A 42 4.84 3.93 -9.34
C THR A 42 4.80 2.77 -8.36
N SER A 43 5.45 1.66 -8.70
CA SER A 43 5.47 0.46 -7.87
C SER A 43 6.91 -0.01 -7.69
N PHE A 44 7.24 -0.44 -6.47
CA PHE A 44 8.64 -0.68 -6.08
C PHE A 44 8.80 -1.98 -5.31
N VAL A 45 9.98 -2.56 -5.41
CA VAL A 45 10.40 -3.67 -4.56
C VAL A 45 11.65 -3.27 -3.81
N ALA A 46 11.80 -3.81 -2.60
CA ALA A 46 13.00 -3.66 -1.79
C ALA A 46 13.73 -5.01 -1.76
N GLU A 47 15.02 -4.97 -2.03
CA GLU A 47 15.88 -6.14 -1.97
C GLU A 47 17.00 -5.91 -0.98
N LYS A 48 17.34 -6.97 -0.24
CA LYS A 48 18.46 -6.95 0.70
C LYS A 48 19.22 -8.28 0.56
N ASP A 49 20.51 -8.20 0.29
CA ASP A 49 21.37 -9.35 0.08
C ASP A 49 20.81 -10.30 -0.99
N GLY A 50 20.29 -9.72 -2.08
CA GLY A 50 19.74 -10.49 -3.19
C GLY A 50 18.36 -11.08 -2.95
N LYS A 51 17.73 -10.78 -1.81
CA LYS A 51 16.43 -11.32 -1.42
C LYS A 51 15.39 -10.23 -1.42
N LEU A 52 14.21 -10.51 -1.98
CA LEU A 52 13.08 -9.59 -1.96
C LEU A 52 12.50 -9.54 -0.54
N VAL A 53 12.53 -8.36 0.07
CA VAL A 53 12.11 -8.18 1.47
C VAL A 53 10.91 -7.24 1.63
N GLY A 54 10.45 -6.61 0.57
CA GLY A 54 9.28 -5.76 0.64
C GLY A 54 8.85 -5.28 -0.74
N PHE A 55 7.62 -4.80 -0.82
CA PHE A 55 7.09 -4.21 -2.05
C PHE A 55 5.99 -3.20 -1.76
N LEU A 56 5.80 -2.28 -2.68
CA LEU A 56 4.69 -1.32 -2.66
C LEU A 56 4.14 -1.20 -4.06
N ILE A 57 2.85 -1.43 -4.22
CA ILE A 57 2.14 -1.30 -5.49
C ILE A 57 1.22 -0.09 -5.42
N GLY A 58 1.42 0.86 -6.31
CA GLY A 58 0.61 2.08 -6.35
C GLY A 58 0.48 2.62 -7.75
N PHE A 59 -0.36 3.64 -7.91
CA PHE A 59 -0.60 4.24 -9.21
C PHE A 59 -1.02 5.70 -9.07
N LEU A 60 -0.94 6.42 -10.18
CA LEU A 60 -1.48 7.77 -10.30
C LEU A 60 -2.94 7.65 -10.72
N SER A 61 -3.84 8.37 -10.03
CA SER A 61 -5.26 8.32 -10.36
C SER A 61 -5.51 8.91 -11.76
N GLN A 62 -6.24 8.18 -12.59
CA GLN A 62 -6.67 8.72 -13.89
C GLN A 62 -7.81 9.70 -13.73
N THR A 63 -8.61 9.55 -12.69
CA THR A 63 -9.81 10.37 -12.46
C THR A 63 -9.49 11.66 -11.72
N HIS A 64 -8.58 11.59 -10.75
CA HIS A 64 -8.23 12.73 -9.90
C HIS A 64 -6.81 13.19 -10.19
N PRO A 65 -6.63 14.26 -10.97
CA PRO A 65 -5.30 14.64 -11.50
C PRO A 65 -4.24 14.96 -10.46
N ASN A 66 -4.63 15.33 -9.24
CA ASN A 66 -3.68 15.64 -8.17
C ASN A 66 -3.44 14.49 -7.21
N GLU A 67 -4.02 13.31 -7.46
CA GLU A 67 -4.00 12.20 -6.51
C GLU A 67 -3.25 11.00 -7.03
N ALA A 68 -2.69 10.25 -6.07
CA ALA A 68 -2.11 8.94 -6.29
C ALA A 68 -2.69 7.98 -5.25
N TYR A 69 -2.57 6.69 -5.49
CA TYR A 69 -3.20 5.67 -4.66
C TYR A 69 -2.22 4.52 -4.39
N ILE A 70 -2.14 4.10 -3.14
CA ILE A 70 -1.38 2.91 -2.76
C ILE A 70 -2.36 1.75 -2.65
N HIS A 71 -2.15 0.73 -3.50
CA HIS A 71 -3.03 -0.43 -3.54
C HIS A 71 -2.62 -1.51 -2.55
N PHE A 72 -1.31 -1.79 -2.44
CA PHE A 72 -0.85 -2.93 -1.65
C PHE A 72 0.59 -2.71 -1.21
N VAL A 73 0.87 -3.00 0.07
CA VAL A 73 2.22 -2.90 0.62
C VAL A 73 2.50 -4.14 1.46
N GLY A 74 3.65 -4.74 1.28
CA GLY A 74 4.07 -5.88 2.10
C GLY A 74 5.52 -5.76 2.49
N VAL A 75 5.84 -6.19 3.72
CA VAL A 75 7.22 -6.27 4.20
C VAL A 75 7.41 -7.64 4.82
N HIS A 76 8.52 -8.29 4.48
CA HIS A 76 8.88 -9.59 5.03
C HIS A 76 8.84 -9.54 6.57
N PRO A 77 8.16 -10.48 7.24
CA PRO A 77 7.99 -10.41 8.71
C PRO A 77 9.29 -10.26 9.49
N GLU A 78 10.36 -10.90 9.03
CA GLU A 78 11.66 -10.84 9.70
C GLU A 78 12.40 -9.51 9.51
N TYR A 79 11.91 -8.66 8.60
CA TYR A 79 12.56 -7.39 8.26
C TYR A 79 11.71 -6.17 8.65
N ARG A 80 10.60 -6.36 9.35
CA ARG A 80 9.66 -5.28 9.66
C ARG A 80 10.25 -4.16 10.52
N LYS A 81 11.31 -4.46 11.29
CA LYS A 81 11.98 -3.47 12.14
C LYS A 81 13.15 -2.77 11.45
N HIS A 82 13.31 -2.95 10.14
CA HIS A 82 14.44 -2.39 9.39
C HIS A 82 14.07 -1.16 8.56
N ASN A 83 12.93 -0.53 8.86
CA ASN A 83 12.43 0.67 8.16
C ASN A 83 12.17 0.48 6.67
N ILE A 84 11.99 -0.77 6.23
CA ILE A 84 11.78 -1.07 4.80
C ILE A 84 10.49 -0.44 4.30
N GLY A 85 9.41 -0.55 5.08
CA GLY A 85 8.14 0.08 4.72
C GLY A 85 8.28 1.59 4.56
N LYS A 86 8.96 2.24 5.50
CA LYS A 86 9.19 3.69 5.43
C LYS A 86 9.94 4.09 4.16
N HIS A 87 10.96 3.34 3.78
CA HIS A 87 11.71 3.61 2.54
C HIS A 87 10.85 3.41 1.30
N LEU A 88 10.00 2.38 1.28
CA LEU A 88 9.08 2.15 0.17
C LEU A 88 8.07 3.29 0.03
N TYR A 89 7.48 3.72 1.14
CA TYR A 89 6.53 4.84 1.11
C TYR A 89 7.21 6.12 0.66
N ASN A 90 8.42 6.41 1.14
CA ASN A 90 9.15 7.61 0.71
C ASN A 90 9.47 7.59 -0.78
N ASN A 91 9.86 6.45 -1.32
CA ASN A 91 10.07 6.31 -2.76
C ASN A 91 8.78 6.58 -3.55
N PHE A 92 7.67 6.07 -3.06
CA PHE A 92 6.37 6.32 -3.69
C PHE A 92 6.02 7.82 -3.63
N PHE A 93 6.17 8.45 -2.46
CA PHE A 93 5.88 9.88 -2.32
C PHE A 93 6.74 10.73 -3.26
N ASN A 94 8.03 10.39 -3.41
CA ASN A 94 8.91 11.09 -4.33
C ASN A 94 8.45 10.92 -5.79
N ALA A 95 8.03 9.73 -6.18
CA ALA A 95 7.51 9.49 -7.52
C ALA A 95 6.22 10.30 -7.77
N VAL A 96 5.34 10.39 -6.77
CA VAL A 96 4.11 11.19 -6.86
C VAL A 96 4.44 12.66 -7.06
N LYS A 97 5.37 13.20 -6.28
CA LYS A 97 5.80 14.60 -6.40
C LYS A 97 6.46 14.88 -7.76
N GLN A 98 7.27 13.95 -8.25
CA GLN A 98 7.90 14.08 -9.57
C GLN A 98 6.89 14.11 -10.71
N ASN A 99 5.70 13.58 -10.48
CA ASN A 99 4.59 13.62 -11.42
C ASN A 99 3.62 14.77 -11.12
N ASN A 100 4.05 15.74 -10.32
CA ASN A 100 3.29 16.96 -10.02
C ASN A 100 1.95 16.68 -9.32
N ARG A 101 1.91 15.69 -8.45
CA ARG A 101 0.75 15.37 -7.64
C ARG A 101 1.11 15.51 -6.16
N SER A 102 0.13 15.83 -5.33
CA SER A 102 0.38 16.15 -3.92
C SER A 102 -0.49 15.38 -2.93
N VAL A 103 -1.43 14.57 -3.39
CA VAL A 103 -2.33 13.82 -2.50
C VAL A 103 -2.15 12.34 -2.70
N VAL A 104 -1.98 11.60 -1.60
CA VAL A 104 -1.91 10.13 -1.64
C VAL A 104 -3.05 9.56 -0.81
N ARG A 105 -3.76 8.58 -1.37
CA ARG A 105 -4.85 7.89 -0.69
C ARG A 105 -4.57 6.40 -0.62
N CYS A 106 -5.14 5.76 0.41
CA CYS A 106 -5.16 4.31 0.55
C CYS A 106 -6.27 3.91 1.50
N VAL A 107 -6.54 2.62 1.60
CA VAL A 107 -7.57 2.09 2.50
C VAL A 107 -7.04 0.90 3.26
N THR A 108 -7.67 0.58 4.39
CA THR A 108 -7.40 -0.66 5.11
C THR A 108 -8.68 -1.17 5.75
N SER A 109 -8.68 -2.44 6.13
CA SER A 109 -9.78 -3.02 6.92
C SER A 109 -9.83 -2.39 8.31
N PRO A 110 -11.03 -2.12 8.87
CA PRO A 110 -11.14 -1.55 10.23
C PRO A 110 -10.55 -2.44 11.31
N VAL A 111 -10.41 -3.74 11.07
CA VAL A 111 -9.84 -4.67 12.05
C VAL A 111 -8.31 -4.69 12.02
N ASN A 112 -7.70 -4.09 11.03
CA ASN A 112 -6.23 -4.07 10.89
C ASN A 112 -5.64 -2.92 11.69
N LYS A 113 -5.55 -3.12 13.02
CA LYS A 113 -5.09 -2.08 13.96
C LYS A 113 -3.64 -1.66 13.71
N VAL A 114 -2.80 -2.59 13.29
CA VAL A 114 -1.39 -2.31 12.99
C VAL A 114 -1.27 -1.35 11.81
N SER A 115 -2.02 -1.61 10.74
CA SER A 115 -2.03 -0.74 9.56
C SER A 115 -2.54 0.65 9.89
N ILE A 116 -3.63 0.74 10.69
CA ILE A 116 -4.20 2.02 11.09
C ILE A 116 -3.17 2.85 11.87
N ALA A 117 -2.51 2.24 12.86
CA ALA A 117 -1.49 2.93 13.65
C ALA A 117 -0.32 3.38 12.78
N TYR A 118 0.13 2.52 11.88
CA TYR A 118 1.26 2.80 11.00
C TYR A 118 0.98 4.00 10.08
N HIS A 119 -0.17 4.00 9.42
CA HIS A 119 -0.54 5.10 8.53
C HIS A 119 -0.75 6.41 9.27
N THR A 120 -1.37 6.36 10.44
CA THR A 120 -1.54 7.55 11.29
C THR A 120 -0.19 8.12 11.68
N GLN A 121 0.76 7.27 12.07
CA GLN A 121 2.10 7.68 12.45
C GLN A 121 2.87 8.30 11.27
N MET A 122 2.61 7.83 10.05
CA MET A 122 3.22 8.39 8.84
C MET A 122 2.60 9.71 8.39
N GLY A 123 1.60 10.20 9.10
CA GLY A 123 0.96 11.48 8.78
C GLY A 123 -0.27 11.38 7.89
N PHE A 124 -0.79 10.17 7.65
CA PHE A 124 -2.07 10.03 6.99
C PHE A 124 -3.19 10.41 7.94
N GLU A 125 -4.21 11.06 7.43
CA GLU A 125 -5.43 11.37 8.16
C GLU A 125 -6.53 10.39 7.74
N ILE A 126 -7.42 10.07 8.69
CA ILE A 126 -8.58 9.22 8.40
C ILE A 126 -9.71 10.13 7.94
N GLU A 127 -10.29 9.81 6.79
CA GLU A 127 -11.44 10.56 6.27
C GLU A 127 -12.71 10.19 7.01
N ASP A 128 -13.63 11.15 7.14
CA ASP A 128 -14.95 10.90 7.69
C ASP A 128 -15.71 9.92 6.80
N GLY A 129 -16.25 8.87 7.40
CA GLY A 129 -17.07 7.91 6.72
C GLY A 129 -18.54 8.02 7.13
N ASP A 130 -19.31 7.00 6.79
CA ASP A 130 -20.75 6.98 7.08
C ASP A 130 -21.09 6.41 8.45
N ARG A 131 -20.10 5.89 9.20
CA ARG A 131 -20.32 5.24 10.49
C ARG A 131 -19.08 5.36 11.37
N ILE A 132 -19.29 5.37 12.69
CA ILE A 132 -18.20 5.33 13.67
C ILE A 132 -18.34 4.05 14.49
N VAL A 133 -17.25 3.25 14.54
CA VAL A 133 -17.18 2.02 15.33
C VAL A 133 -15.94 2.09 16.19
N ASP A 134 -16.12 2.01 17.52
CA ASP A 134 -15.04 2.09 18.50
C ASP A 134 -14.18 3.34 18.32
N GLY A 135 -14.82 4.47 18.00
CA GLY A 135 -14.14 5.75 17.79
C GLY A 135 -13.49 5.90 16.44
N LEU A 136 -13.63 4.90 15.55
CA LEU A 136 -12.98 4.88 14.24
C LEU A 136 -14.01 5.16 13.15
N SER A 137 -13.74 6.16 12.30
CA SER A 137 -14.61 6.46 11.17
C SER A 137 -14.40 5.45 10.06
N ILE A 138 -15.48 4.84 9.60
CA ILE A 138 -15.42 3.81 8.56
C ILE A 138 -16.41 4.09 7.44
N ASN A 139 -16.15 3.50 6.28
CA ASN A 139 -17.04 3.52 5.12
C ASN A 139 -17.60 2.12 4.92
N THR A 140 -18.91 1.99 5.17
CA THR A 140 -19.60 0.70 5.11
C THR A 140 -19.65 0.20 3.67
N ASP A 141 -19.32 -1.09 3.48
CA ASP A 141 -19.40 -1.78 2.19
C ASP A 141 -18.61 -1.08 1.07
N TYR A 142 -17.52 -0.41 1.43
CA TYR A 142 -16.72 0.38 0.49
C TYR A 142 -16.19 -0.46 -0.69
N ASP A 143 -15.69 -1.65 -0.39
CA ASP A 143 -15.12 -2.57 -1.40
C ASP A 143 -16.04 -3.74 -1.73
N GLY A 144 -17.32 -3.62 -1.38
CA GLY A 144 -18.31 -4.66 -1.58
C GLY A 144 -19.04 -5.01 -0.29
N GLU A 145 -19.99 -5.92 -0.38
CA GLU A 145 -20.79 -6.33 0.78
C GLU A 145 -19.87 -6.86 1.90
N ASP A 146 -20.06 -6.34 3.11
CA ASP A 146 -19.29 -6.68 4.30
C ASP A 146 -17.78 -6.35 4.18
N GLN A 147 -17.42 -5.51 3.21
CA GLN A 147 -16.04 -5.07 3.01
C GLN A 147 -15.90 -3.60 3.39
N ASP A 148 -16.08 -3.33 4.69
CA ASP A 148 -15.90 -1.98 5.24
C ASP A 148 -14.43 -1.56 5.16
N ARG A 149 -14.18 -0.25 5.01
CA ARG A 149 -12.82 0.27 4.93
C ARG A 149 -12.66 1.56 5.72
N VAL A 150 -11.46 1.75 6.24
CA VAL A 150 -10.96 3.03 6.73
C VAL A 150 -10.23 3.68 5.57
N LEU A 151 -10.59 4.93 5.26
CA LEU A 151 -10.00 5.67 4.14
C LEU A 151 -8.97 6.66 4.69
N PHE A 152 -7.76 6.59 4.13
CA PHE A 152 -6.65 7.46 4.50
C PHE A 152 -6.34 8.45 3.39
N VAL A 153 -5.94 9.64 3.80
CA VAL A 153 -5.45 10.67 2.89
C VAL A 153 -4.22 11.34 3.49
N LYS A 154 -3.22 11.59 2.65
CA LYS A 154 -2.03 12.34 3.06
C LYS A 154 -1.76 13.43 2.02
N ASN A 155 -1.55 14.64 2.51
CA ASN A 155 -1.10 15.76 1.70
C ASN A 155 0.43 15.82 1.79
N LEU A 156 1.09 15.85 0.64
CA LEU A 156 2.56 15.84 0.56
C LEU A 156 3.17 17.23 0.60
N ASP A 157 2.37 18.26 0.56
CA ASP A 157 2.87 19.65 0.58
C ASP A 157 3.26 20.11 1.98
#